data_1e98cb7664f4617da433399d5c5981bf
#
_entry.id   1e98cb7664f4617da433399d5c5981bf
#
_cell.length_a   1.000
_cell.length_b   1.000
_cell.length_c   1.000
_cell.angle_alpha   90.00
_cell.angle_beta   90.00
_cell.angle_gamma   90.00
#
_symmetry.space_group_name_H-M   'P 1'
#
loop_
_entity.id
_entity.type
_entity.pdbx_description
1 polymer ?
#
loop_
_entity_poly.entity_id
_entity_poly.type
_entity_poly.pdbx_seq_one_letter_code
_entity_poly.pdbx_strand_id
1 'polypeptide(L)'
;MHHVIFQCPNENGKGVLVAPTVHGNLIVGPNADPVEGDDTACTAAGLAFVSAAARRSVPNIHFSESIRNFAGVRANVDTGDFVIGEAEGAPGFIDLAGMKSPGLSSAPAVAREAVKILEAHGDLPAPKADYRDGRTRVRFKELPPEEKARLIAKEPAYGRVICRCETITEGEILDALHEEIPATTIDGVK
;
A
#
# COMPACT_ATOMS: atom_id res chain seq x y z
N MET A 1 -21.79 7.09 2.18
CA MET A 1 -20.99 7.88 1.20
C MET A 1 -20.46 6.93 0.15
N HIS A 2 -20.53 7.27 -1.16
CA HIS A 2 -20.15 6.36 -2.25
C HIS A 2 -19.06 6.95 -3.18
N HIS A 3 -18.59 8.16 -2.91
CA HIS A 3 -17.65 8.88 -3.74
C HIS A 3 -16.48 9.39 -2.92
N VAL A 4 -15.32 9.48 -3.55
CA VAL A 4 -14.17 10.19 -2.99
C VAL A 4 -14.37 11.69 -3.25
N ILE A 5 -14.28 12.48 -2.20
CA ILE A 5 -14.38 13.94 -2.28
C ILE A 5 -12.97 14.53 -2.19
N PHE A 6 -12.59 15.27 -3.21
CA PHE A 6 -11.36 16.05 -3.27
C PHE A 6 -11.68 17.53 -3.01
N GLN A 7 -10.79 18.20 -2.30
CA GLN A 7 -10.77 19.65 -2.27
C GLN A 7 -10.09 20.22 -3.50
N CYS A 8 -10.31 21.50 -3.79
CA CYS A 8 -9.50 22.18 -4.80
C CYS A 8 -8.03 22.14 -4.37
N PRO A 9 -7.10 21.84 -5.28
CA PRO A 9 -5.66 21.86 -5.00
C PRO A 9 -5.21 23.24 -4.51
N ASN A 10 -4.21 23.25 -3.66
CA ASN A 10 -3.52 24.44 -3.19
C ASN A 10 -2.01 24.23 -3.31
N GLU A 11 -1.21 25.17 -2.81
CA GLU A 11 0.25 25.11 -2.81
C GLU A 11 0.83 23.84 -2.15
N ASN A 12 0.10 23.25 -1.19
CA ASN A 12 0.50 22.00 -0.50
C ASN A 12 -0.04 20.73 -1.18
N GLY A 13 -0.68 20.84 -2.35
CA GLY A 13 -1.18 19.72 -3.15
C GLY A 13 -2.70 19.57 -3.17
N LYS A 14 -3.18 18.33 -3.18
CA LYS A 14 -4.59 17.97 -3.44
C LYS A 14 -5.54 18.26 -2.27
N GLY A 15 -5.04 18.77 -1.15
CA GLY A 15 -5.82 19.00 0.06
C GLY A 15 -6.26 17.71 0.77
N VAL A 16 -7.13 17.87 1.76
CA VAL A 16 -7.68 16.76 2.54
C VAL A 16 -8.80 16.08 1.76
N LEU A 17 -8.69 14.76 1.62
CA LEU A 17 -9.71 13.93 1.01
C LEU A 17 -10.65 13.36 2.06
N VAL A 18 -11.88 13.06 1.64
CA VAL A 18 -12.82 12.23 2.37
C VAL A 18 -13.24 11.09 1.45
N ALA A 19 -12.89 9.86 1.80
CA ALA A 19 -13.12 8.70 0.95
C ALA A 19 -13.77 7.55 1.73
N PRO A 20 -14.74 6.83 1.12
CA PRO A 20 -15.27 5.60 1.70
C PRO A 20 -14.22 4.49 1.58
N THR A 21 -14.20 3.59 2.56
CA THR A 21 -13.45 2.35 2.50
C THR A 21 -14.34 1.20 2.05
N VAL A 22 -13.73 0.09 1.63
CA VAL A 22 -14.44 -1.14 1.23
C VAL A 22 -15.20 -1.79 2.40
N HIS A 23 -14.87 -1.42 3.64
CA HIS A 23 -15.51 -1.93 4.85
C HIS A 23 -16.60 -1.00 5.41
N GLY A 24 -17.01 0.02 4.66
CA GLY A 24 -18.08 0.95 5.07
C GLY A 24 -17.64 2.07 6.01
N ASN A 25 -16.35 2.20 6.31
CA ASN A 25 -15.78 3.30 7.07
C ASN A 25 -15.43 4.49 6.16
N LEU A 26 -14.96 5.58 6.76
CA LEU A 26 -14.36 6.69 6.05
C LEU A 26 -12.87 6.79 6.39
N ILE A 27 -12.06 7.08 5.37
CA ILE A 27 -10.71 7.56 5.55
C ILE A 27 -10.69 9.06 5.25
N VAL A 28 -10.06 9.82 6.13
CA VAL A 28 -10.03 11.28 6.07
C VAL A 28 -8.59 11.75 6.20
N GLY A 29 -8.12 12.52 5.24
CA GLY A 29 -6.74 12.99 5.17
C GLY A 29 -6.20 12.93 3.75
N PRO A 30 -4.87 12.99 3.61
CA PRO A 30 -3.89 13.37 4.64
C PRO A 30 -3.71 14.89 4.77
N ASN A 31 -2.92 15.32 5.76
CA ASN A 31 -2.12 16.55 5.63
C ASN A 31 -0.88 16.21 4.77
N ALA A 32 -0.03 17.20 4.50
CA ALA A 32 1.17 17.02 3.68
C ALA A 32 2.29 17.92 4.22
N ASP A 33 2.53 17.84 5.52
CA ASP A 33 3.53 18.65 6.20
C ASP A 33 4.92 18.09 5.94
N PRO A 34 5.91 18.92 5.61
CA PRO A 34 7.30 18.51 5.56
C PRO A 34 7.76 17.99 6.92
N VAL A 35 8.50 16.89 6.92
CA VAL A 35 9.12 16.31 8.11
C VAL A 35 10.57 15.96 7.81
N GLU A 36 11.40 15.99 8.85
CA GLU A 36 12.78 15.51 8.75
C GLU A 36 12.84 14.03 9.15
N GLY A 37 13.59 13.24 8.38
CA GLY A 37 13.78 11.83 8.64
C GLY A 37 12.51 11.01 8.39
N ASP A 38 12.25 10.04 9.25
CA ASP A 38 11.19 9.04 9.15
C ASP A 38 10.11 9.17 10.25
N ASP A 39 9.91 10.38 10.79
CA ASP A 39 8.91 10.62 11.82
C ASP A 39 7.48 10.37 11.30
N THR A 40 6.83 9.36 11.85
CA THR A 40 5.45 8.97 11.56
C THR A 40 4.48 9.30 12.69
N ALA A 41 4.85 10.21 13.61
CA ALA A 41 3.99 10.60 14.70
C ALA A 41 2.76 11.39 14.21
N CYS A 42 1.59 11.01 14.69
CA CYS A 42 0.38 11.81 14.52
C CYS A 42 0.39 12.97 15.53
N THR A 43 0.47 14.21 15.05
CA THR A 43 0.45 15.38 15.90
C THR A 43 -0.97 15.90 16.12
N ALA A 44 -1.21 16.51 17.28
CA ALA A 44 -2.51 17.15 17.57
C ALA A 44 -2.83 18.28 16.58
N ALA A 45 -1.81 19.02 16.13
CA ALA A 45 -1.97 20.09 15.14
C ALA A 45 -2.38 19.52 13.77
N GLY A 46 -1.71 18.45 13.31
CA GLY A 46 -2.05 17.77 12.05
C GLY A 46 -3.47 17.20 12.06
N LEU A 47 -3.88 16.55 13.15
CA LEU A 47 -5.25 16.05 13.30
C LEU A 47 -6.30 17.17 13.34
N ALA A 48 -6.01 18.28 14.01
CA ALA A 48 -6.88 19.44 14.02
C ALA A 48 -7.02 20.06 12.61
N PHE A 49 -5.92 20.20 11.88
CA PHE A 49 -5.92 20.66 10.50
C PHE A 49 -6.78 19.76 9.60
N VAL A 50 -6.54 18.43 9.62
CA VAL A 50 -7.31 17.46 8.83
C VAL A 50 -8.80 17.54 9.14
N SER A 51 -9.17 17.63 10.44
CA SER A 51 -10.57 17.73 10.87
C SER A 51 -11.24 19.01 10.37
N ALA A 52 -10.56 20.14 10.48
CA ALA A 52 -11.09 21.44 10.03
C ALA A 52 -11.25 21.47 8.51
N ALA A 53 -10.23 20.98 7.78
CA ALA A 53 -10.26 20.93 6.33
C ALA A 53 -11.36 19.98 5.80
N ALA A 54 -11.49 18.80 6.38
CA ALA A 54 -12.50 17.82 5.97
C ALA A 54 -13.93 18.33 6.14
N ARG A 55 -14.20 19.04 7.24
CA ARG A 55 -15.54 19.64 7.50
C ARG A 55 -15.93 20.70 6.48
N ARG A 56 -15.00 21.30 5.76
CA ARG A 56 -15.32 22.20 4.65
C ARG A 56 -15.99 21.46 3.48
N SER A 57 -15.64 20.20 3.27
CA SER A 57 -16.22 19.35 2.23
C SER A 57 -17.42 18.55 2.73
N VAL A 58 -17.35 18.03 3.95
CA VAL A 58 -18.38 17.21 4.58
C VAL A 58 -18.59 17.69 6.02
N PRO A 59 -19.49 18.66 6.26
CA PRO A 59 -19.65 19.30 7.58
C PRO A 59 -19.98 18.34 8.73
N ASN A 60 -20.70 17.27 8.45
CA ASN A 60 -21.27 16.37 9.45
C ASN A 60 -20.38 15.14 9.72
N ILE A 61 -19.06 15.22 9.54
CA ILE A 61 -18.16 14.14 9.94
C ILE A 61 -18.04 14.09 11.47
N HIS A 62 -18.33 12.92 12.04
CA HIS A 62 -18.23 12.65 13.48
C HIS A 62 -16.82 12.13 13.83
N PHE A 63 -15.86 13.02 14.06
CA PHE A 63 -14.50 12.62 14.44
C PHE A 63 -14.39 11.96 15.82
N SER A 64 -15.43 12.06 16.65
CA SER A 64 -15.54 11.30 17.91
C SER A 64 -15.65 9.78 17.69
N GLU A 65 -16.02 9.36 16.48
CA GLU A 65 -16.12 7.94 16.08
C GLU A 65 -14.83 7.46 15.40
N SER A 66 -13.72 8.19 15.52
CA SER A 66 -12.44 7.82 14.91
C SER A 66 -11.93 6.50 15.49
N ILE A 67 -11.70 5.53 14.62
CA ILE A 67 -11.24 4.19 15.00
C ILE A 67 -9.70 4.19 15.13
N ARG A 68 -9.00 4.91 14.25
CA ARG A 68 -7.54 4.91 14.17
C ARG A 68 -7.04 6.18 13.50
N ASN A 69 -5.90 6.67 13.99
CA ASN A 69 -5.08 7.68 13.32
C ASN A 69 -3.75 7.04 12.93
N PHE A 70 -3.20 7.44 11.80
CA PHE A 70 -1.90 7.00 11.33
C PHE A 70 -1.27 8.06 10.44
N ALA A 71 0.04 8.05 10.37
CA ALA A 71 0.84 8.86 9.48
C ALA A 71 1.89 7.99 8.80
N GLY A 72 2.45 8.48 7.73
CA GLY A 72 3.52 7.82 6.98
C GLY A 72 4.39 8.87 6.29
N VAL A 73 5.62 8.53 6.02
CA VAL A 73 6.54 9.38 5.28
C VAL A 73 6.41 9.11 3.78
N ARG A 74 6.40 10.19 3.02
CA ARG A 74 6.44 10.14 1.56
C ARG A 74 7.74 10.73 1.08
N ALA A 75 8.57 9.91 0.43
CA ALA A 75 9.80 10.38 -0.19
C ALA A 75 9.51 11.37 -1.32
N ASN A 76 10.23 12.46 -1.31
CA ASN A 76 10.21 13.50 -2.34
C ASN A 76 11.57 13.54 -3.05
N VAL A 77 11.56 13.97 -4.31
CA VAL A 77 12.74 14.29 -5.09
C VAL A 77 12.75 15.77 -5.46
N ASP A 78 13.92 16.33 -5.65
CA ASP A 78 14.09 17.76 -5.93
C ASP A 78 13.46 18.19 -7.25
N THR A 79 13.41 17.29 -8.23
CA THR A 79 12.80 17.53 -9.54
C THR A 79 11.29 17.73 -9.47
N GLY A 80 10.63 17.27 -8.39
CA GLY A 80 9.17 17.31 -8.26
C GLY A 80 8.41 16.34 -9.16
N ASP A 81 9.09 15.63 -10.06
CA ASP A 81 8.52 14.67 -11.01
C ASP A 81 9.20 13.29 -10.86
N PHE A 82 8.73 12.30 -11.62
CA PHE A 82 9.30 10.96 -11.63
C PHE A 82 10.74 10.99 -12.14
N VAL A 83 11.62 10.31 -11.45
CA VAL A 83 12.97 9.98 -11.93
C VAL A 83 12.92 8.55 -12.42
N ILE A 84 13.03 8.36 -13.73
CA ILE A 84 13.02 7.04 -14.38
C ILE A 84 14.18 7.01 -15.35
N GLY A 85 15.20 6.23 -15.07
CA GLY A 85 16.37 6.13 -15.92
C GLY A 85 17.59 5.63 -15.22
N GLU A 86 18.66 5.57 -15.98
CA GLU A 86 19.96 5.19 -15.46
C GLU A 86 20.59 6.36 -14.69
N ALA A 87 21.14 6.07 -13.51
CA ALA A 87 21.79 7.08 -12.68
C ALA A 87 23.09 7.58 -13.32
N GLU A 88 23.29 8.90 -13.31
CA GLU A 88 24.50 9.51 -13.84
C GLU A 88 25.76 8.99 -13.13
N GLY A 89 26.73 8.53 -13.89
CA GLY A 89 27.98 7.99 -13.37
C GLY A 89 27.92 6.59 -12.76
N ALA A 90 26.75 5.92 -12.83
CA ALA A 90 26.56 4.56 -12.31
C ALA A 90 25.89 3.65 -13.36
N PRO A 91 26.61 3.24 -14.41
CA PRO A 91 26.06 2.37 -15.46
C PRO A 91 25.44 1.09 -14.89
N GLY A 92 24.22 0.74 -15.34
CA GLY A 92 23.44 -0.40 -14.85
C GLY A 92 22.65 -0.13 -13.57
N PHE A 93 22.79 1.05 -12.94
CA PHE A 93 21.94 1.44 -11.81
C PHE A 93 20.72 2.23 -12.31
N ILE A 94 19.55 1.62 -12.26
CA ILE A 94 18.31 2.20 -12.76
C ILE A 94 17.50 2.77 -11.60
N ASP A 95 17.32 4.09 -11.62
CA ASP A 95 16.47 4.80 -10.67
C ASP A 95 14.99 4.75 -11.10
N LEU A 96 14.13 4.38 -10.14
CA LEU A 96 12.67 4.49 -10.23
C LEU A 96 12.18 5.23 -8.99
N ALA A 97 12.37 6.53 -8.96
CA ALA A 97 12.19 7.35 -7.77
C ALA A 97 11.16 8.48 -7.95
N GLY A 98 10.79 9.15 -6.87
CA GLY A 98 9.92 10.32 -6.88
C GLY A 98 8.46 10.05 -7.22
N MET A 99 8.01 8.81 -7.28
CA MET A 99 6.70 8.45 -7.81
C MET A 99 5.52 8.83 -6.90
N LYS A 100 5.76 9.13 -5.64
CA LYS A 100 4.73 9.60 -4.71
C LYS A 100 3.32 9.03 -5.01
N SER A 101 2.38 9.96 -5.21
CA SER A 101 1.07 9.72 -5.81
C SER A 101 1.08 10.34 -7.21
N PRO A 102 0.84 9.58 -8.30
CA PRO A 102 0.11 8.31 -8.38
C PRO A 102 0.99 7.05 -8.58
N GLY A 103 2.05 6.86 -7.79
CA GLY A 103 3.02 5.77 -7.99
C GLY A 103 2.40 4.38 -8.17
N LEU A 104 1.44 4.01 -7.33
CA LEU A 104 0.81 2.68 -7.44
C LEU A 104 0.09 2.47 -8.78
N SER A 105 -0.68 3.45 -9.24
CA SER A 105 -1.41 3.35 -10.50
C SER A 105 -0.51 3.47 -11.74
N SER A 106 0.64 4.14 -11.64
CA SER A 106 1.62 4.26 -12.71
C SER A 106 2.63 3.11 -12.74
N ALA A 107 2.73 2.29 -11.68
CA ALA A 107 3.71 1.22 -11.56
C ALA A 107 3.81 0.28 -12.79
N PRO A 108 2.71 -0.15 -13.43
CA PRO A 108 2.81 -0.99 -14.62
C PRO A 108 3.46 -0.29 -15.83
N ALA A 109 3.28 1.02 -15.95
CA ALA A 109 3.91 1.81 -17.02
C ALA A 109 5.41 2.03 -16.72
N VAL A 110 5.72 2.39 -15.46
CA VAL A 110 7.10 2.57 -15.00
C VAL A 110 7.90 1.27 -15.13
N ALA A 111 7.31 0.12 -14.78
CA ALA A 111 7.95 -1.17 -14.95
C ALA A 111 8.30 -1.46 -16.43
N ARG A 112 7.42 -1.10 -17.37
CA ARG A 112 7.73 -1.25 -18.80
C ARG A 112 8.88 -0.36 -19.25
N GLU A 113 8.99 0.86 -18.74
CA GLU A 113 10.13 1.73 -19.05
C GLU A 113 11.44 1.16 -18.47
N ALA A 114 11.42 0.64 -17.24
CA ALA A 114 12.57 -0.04 -16.66
C ALA A 114 13.03 -1.25 -17.50
N VAL A 115 12.08 -2.07 -17.98
CA VAL A 115 12.38 -3.20 -18.86
C VAL A 115 13.02 -2.74 -20.16
N LYS A 116 12.54 -1.65 -20.80
CA LYS A 116 13.16 -1.11 -22.01
C LYS A 116 14.62 -0.68 -21.79
N ILE A 117 14.92 -0.09 -20.62
CA ILE A 117 16.29 0.28 -20.28
C ILE A 117 17.17 -0.97 -20.17
N LEU A 118 16.69 -2.01 -19.49
CA LEU A 118 17.38 -3.30 -19.40
C LEU A 118 17.58 -3.96 -20.77
N GLU A 119 16.59 -3.91 -21.65
CA GLU A 119 16.71 -4.40 -23.03
C GLU A 119 17.80 -3.67 -23.81
N ALA A 120 17.89 -2.34 -23.67
CA ALA A 120 18.91 -1.54 -24.33
C ALA A 120 20.33 -1.87 -23.86
N HIS A 121 20.49 -2.31 -22.61
CA HIS A 121 21.76 -2.82 -22.08
C HIS A 121 22.06 -4.27 -22.47
N GLY A 122 21.10 -5.02 -23.00
CA GLY A 122 21.25 -6.44 -23.31
C GLY A 122 21.18 -7.37 -22.11
N ASP A 123 20.67 -6.88 -20.98
CA ASP A 123 20.68 -7.59 -19.69
C ASP A 123 19.41 -8.42 -19.43
N LEU A 124 18.48 -8.46 -20.37
CA LEU A 124 17.27 -9.27 -20.19
C LEU A 124 17.58 -10.76 -20.37
N PRO A 125 17.29 -11.58 -19.36
CA PRO A 125 17.37 -13.02 -19.50
C PRO A 125 16.28 -13.54 -20.45
N ALA A 126 16.48 -14.71 -21.01
CA ALA A 126 15.46 -15.39 -21.81
C ALA A 126 14.18 -15.59 -20.97
N PRO A 127 12.99 -15.50 -21.58
CA PRO A 127 11.74 -15.76 -20.88
C PRO A 127 11.73 -17.14 -20.22
N LYS A 128 11.23 -17.24 -19.00
CA LYS A 128 11.08 -18.52 -18.29
C LYS A 128 10.03 -19.36 -19.01
N ALA A 129 10.36 -20.65 -19.28
CA ALA A 129 9.44 -21.58 -19.93
C ALA A 129 8.19 -21.89 -19.05
N ASP A 130 8.34 -21.83 -17.74
CA ASP A 130 7.32 -22.13 -16.73
C ASP A 130 6.89 -20.88 -15.93
N TYR A 131 6.92 -19.72 -16.56
CA TYR A 131 6.54 -18.46 -15.93
C TYR A 131 5.11 -18.54 -15.38
N ARG A 132 4.95 -18.18 -14.11
CA ARG A 132 3.65 -18.04 -13.45
C ARG A 132 3.39 -16.57 -13.16
N ASP A 133 2.30 -16.05 -13.69
CA ASP A 133 1.93 -14.62 -13.63
C ASP A 133 1.39 -14.18 -12.27
N GLY A 134 1.26 -15.03 -11.31
CA GLY A 134 0.71 -14.63 -10.02
C GLY A 134 0.99 -15.60 -8.89
N ARG A 135 0.92 -15.07 -7.69
CA ARG A 135 0.91 -15.86 -6.45
C ARG A 135 -0.52 -16.15 -6.05
N THR A 136 -0.83 -17.41 -5.85
CA THR A 136 -2.12 -17.80 -5.27
C THR A 136 -1.96 -17.84 -3.76
N ARG A 137 -2.43 -16.79 -3.06
CA ARG A 137 -2.50 -16.80 -1.61
C ARG A 137 -3.84 -17.37 -1.17
N VAL A 138 -3.83 -18.23 -0.17
CA VAL A 138 -5.02 -18.68 0.48
C VAL A 138 -5.56 -17.53 1.34
N ARG A 139 -6.81 -17.14 1.09
CA ARG A 139 -7.58 -16.24 1.97
C ARG A 139 -8.67 -17.05 2.64
N PHE A 140 -8.32 -17.70 3.74
CA PHE A 140 -9.22 -18.64 4.41
C PHE A 140 -10.60 -18.06 4.71
N LYS A 141 -10.65 -16.80 5.14
CA LYS A 141 -11.88 -16.06 5.42
C LYS A 141 -12.88 -16.07 4.25
N GLU A 142 -12.36 -15.97 3.02
CA GLU A 142 -13.15 -15.83 1.78
C GLU A 142 -13.58 -17.17 1.17
N LEU A 143 -13.00 -18.28 1.63
CA LEU A 143 -13.32 -19.60 1.08
C LEU A 143 -14.73 -20.07 1.46
N PRO A 144 -15.41 -20.82 0.58
CA PRO A 144 -16.65 -21.52 0.91
C PRO A 144 -16.43 -22.57 2.01
N PRO A 145 -17.46 -22.92 2.80
CA PRO A 145 -17.32 -23.86 3.92
C PRO A 145 -16.71 -25.22 3.54
N GLU A 146 -17.06 -25.74 2.35
CA GLU A 146 -16.54 -27.01 1.85
C GLU A 146 -15.04 -26.95 1.54
N GLU A 147 -14.57 -25.84 1.00
CA GLU A 147 -13.15 -25.63 0.71
C GLU A 147 -12.36 -25.42 2.00
N LYS A 148 -12.93 -24.70 2.98
CA LYS A 148 -12.36 -24.61 4.33
C LYS A 148 -12.16 -25.97 4.96
N ALA A 149 -13.19 -26.83 4.91
CA ALA A 149 -13.13 -28.17 5.47
C ALA A 149 -12.06 -29.04 4.78
N ARG A 150 -11.96 -28.98 3.44
CA ARG A 150 -10.92 -29.71 2.70
C ARG A 150 -9.52 -29.20 3.04
N LEU A 151 -9.37 -27.88 3.15
CA LEU A 151 -8.09 -27.27 3.47
C LEU A 151 -7.63 -27.63 4.88
N ILE A 152 -8.53 -27.59 5.88
CA ILE A 152 -8.26 -28.00 7.26
C ILE A 152 -7.90 -29.50 7.32
N ALA A 153 -8.59 -30.35 6.55
CA ALA A 153 -8.28 -31.78 6.53
C ALA A 153 -6.87 -32.05 5.95
N LYS A 154 -6.43 -31.23 4.99
CA LYS A 154 -5.10 -31.33 4.38
C LYS A 154 -4.01 -30.74 5.28
N GLU A 155 -4.28 -29.60 5.87
CA GLU A 155 -3.35 -28.83 6.70
C GLU A 155 -4.10 -28.27 7.93
N PRO A 156 -4.00 -28.95 9.10
CA PRO A 156 -4.76 -28.59 10.29
C PRO A 156 -4.50 -27.18 10.83
N ALA A 157 -3.36 -26.56 10.50
CA ALA A 157 -3.03 -25.20 10.91
C ALA A 157 -4.05 -24.18 10.41
N TYR A 158 -4.72 -24.43 9.27
CA TYR A 158 -5.81 -23.58 8.80
C TYR A 158 -7.09 -23.66 9.66
N GLY A 159 -7.21 -24.65 10.52
CA GLY A 159 -8.32 -24.75 11.47
C GLY A 159 -8.18 -23.89 12.72
N ARG A 160 -7.01 -23.29 12.95
CA ARG A 160 -6.71 -22.50 14.14
C ARG A 160 -6.64 -21.00 13.81
N VAL A 161 -7.68 -20.26 14.22
CA VAL A 161 -7.73 -18.79 14.05
C VAL A 161 -6.86 -18.12 15.11
N ILE A 162 -5.85 -17.38 14.68
CA ILE A 162 -4.92 -16.62 15.52
C ILE A 162 -5.39 -15.17 15.68
N CYS A 163 -5.70 -14.49 14.56
CA CYS A 163 -6.24 -13.14 14.59
C CYS A 163 -7.76 -13.17 14.40
N ARG A 164 -8.52 -12.89 15.48
CA ARG A 164 -9.98 -12.93 15.44
C ARG A 164 -10.61 -11.74 14.70
N CYS A 165 -9.98 -10.57 14.74
CA CYS A 165 -10.51 -9.37 14.06
C CYS A 165 -10.47 -9.51 12.54
N GLU A 166 -9.43 -10.17 11.99
CA GLU A 166 -9.28 -10.41 10.55
C GLU A 166 -9.56 -11.86 10.15
N THR A 167 -9.80 -12.74 11.11
CA THR A 167 -10.02 -14.17 10.88
C THR A 167 -8.82 -14.82 10.17
N ILE A 168 -7.59 -14.44 10.58
CA ILE A 168 -6.35 -15.01 10.05
C ILE A 168 -6.02 -16.30 10.80
N THR A 169 -5.74 -17.34 10.06
CA THR A 169 -5.39 -18.65 10.58
C THR A 169 -3.88 -18.83 10.76
N GLU A 170 -3.51 -19.80 11.57
CA GLU A 170 -2.11 -20.22 11.72
C GLU A 170 -1.51 -20.68 10.39
N GLY A 171 -2.29 -21.37 9.54
CA GLY A 171 -1.85 -21.80 8.23
C GLY A 171 -1.45 -20.62 7.33
N GLU A 172 -2.25 -19.55 7.28
CA GLU A 172 -1.91 -18.34 6.50
C GLU A 172 -0.64 -17.66 7.04
N ILE A 173 -0.42 -17.66 8.36
CA ILE A 173 0.79 -17.12 8.96
C ILE A 173 2.00 -17.98 8.58
N LEU A 174 1.88 -19.30 8.67
CA LEU A 174 2.94 -20.23 8.29
C LEU A 174 3.31 -20.10 6.81
N ASP A 175 2.34 -19.94 5.93
CA ASP A 175 2.60 -19.68 4.52
C ASP A 175 3.44 -18.41 4.33
N ALA A 176 3.08 -17.31 5.00
CA ALA A 176 3.82 -16.04 4.91
C ALA A 176 5.27 -16.15 5.47
N LEU A 177 5.48 -17.02 6.45
CA LEU A 177 6.80 -17.27 7.04
C LEU A 177 7.68 -18.20 6.17
N HIS A 178 7.10 -18.96 5.25
CA HIS A 178 7.79 -19.92 4.39
C HIS A 178 7.81 -19.53 2.90
N GLU A 179 7.39 -18.32 2.55
CA GLU A 179 7.54 -17.80 1.20
C GLU A 179 9.03 -17.64 0.80
N GLU A 180 9.31 -17.52 -0.49
CA GLU A 180 10.69 -17.28 -1.00
C GLU A 180 11.34 -16.03 -0.36
N ILE A 181 10.53 -15.00 -0.06
CA ILE A 181 10.93 -13.85 0.75
C ILE A 181 10.09 -13.89 2.03
N PRO A 182 10.57 -14.57 3.07
CA PRO A 182 9.78 -14.78 4.27
C PRO A 182 9.58 -13.48 5.06
N ALA A 183 8.42 -13.38 5.69
CA ALA A 183 8.16 -12.29 6.62
C ALA A 183 9.05 -12.43 7.87
N THR A 184 9.77 -11.37 8.23
CA THR A 184 10.67 -11.33 9.41
C THR A 184 10.11 -10.50 10.55
N THR A 185 8.99 -9.83 10.35
CA THR A 185 8.32 -8.99 11.35
C THR A 185 6.82 -9.25 11.36
N ILE A 186 6.14 -8.84 12.43
CA ILE A 186 4.67 -8.93 12.53
C ILE A 186 4.00 -8.11 11.41
N ASP A 187 4.56 -6.95 11.07
CA ASP A 187 4.03 -6.12 9.99
C ASP A 187 4.29 -6.74 8.61
N GLY A 188 5.36 -7.50 8.45
CA GLY A 188 5.64 -8.25 7.23
C GLY A 188 4.66 -9.41 6.97
N VAL A 189 4.04 -9.96 8.03
CA VAL A 189 3.02 -11.01 7.92
C VAL A 189 1.66 -10.44 7.50
N LYS A 190 1.37 -9.18 7.80
CA LYS A 190 0.12 -8.49 7.42
C LYS A 190 0.06 -8.20 5.93
#